data_19d0e513957b685f115ec4ffe65486e9
#
_entry.id   19d0e513957b685f115ec4ffe65486e9
#
_cell.length_a   1.000
_cell.length_b   1.000
_cell.length_c   1.000
_cell.angle_alpha   90.00
_cell.angle_beta   90.00
_cell.angle_gamma   90.00
#
_symmetry.space_group_name_H-M   'P 1'
#
loop_
_entity.id
_entity.type
_entity.pdbx_description
1 polymer ?
#
loop_
_entity_poly.entity_id
_entity_poly.type
_entity_poly.pdbx_seq_one_letter_code
_entity_poly.pdbx_strand_id
1 'polypeptide(L)'
;MNLPKTTLIPEYLESGNSDFEIVKIEEGGETCKDIQSLPLVENIELYKSYIPAMSAKLNNENWQYYNNCLVAQSISKFLVSNNFKESEQGLSIIKNGEDKGFITNATIRVIALKEIWFSETVSEAYYVCSIKCSEAWGDVEREIEVPQNSYKEIYNFICKKYSEVQKPIAKPETVEEYLTKLFQRDFDNITKEIVADKIGWLEVAGEIKFYDGYNDFYKNYDIPDITSNNKAMLFRDGFSFLEVGNDEVIKILWLVAHLPYTLFWLRKGNVDFRSVVFLQGATGLLKTAVANVISNVFNKDRHNAIMRMTSTKASIQKNIVMLQDQLVCLDDFSNTEISSGKKALEHAEDVIRAVGDGIFPLKMNVSDFSKLQQETVRSVVILTGEEAFSLGRSSYLRTLILPITKETFNGDKLTKFQENSEILRRYFALYISFLEQYGTILADEASSVFKDARKYYSNITKVARFIDMASALKVQLDIVIKFAGYCGISDLNGVVESILKAIEFIIAKNSQSSDMKKP
;
A
#
# COMPACT_ATOMS: atom_id res chain seq x y z
N MET A 1 -2.58 23.96 41.43
CA MET A 1 -3.89 23.30 41.29
C MET A 1 -3.84 22.07 42.14
N ASN A 2 -4.71 21.93 43.14
CA ASN A 2 -4.81 20.66 43.88
C ASN A 2 -5.47 19.64 42.96
N LEU A 3 -4.67 18.79 42.36
CA LEU A 3 -5.16 17.66 41.59
C LEU A 3 -5.96 16.75 42.52
N PRO A 4 -7.07 16.13 42.07
CA PRO A 4 -7.73 15.08 42.83
C PRO A 4 -6.69 13.98 43.19
N LYS A 5 -6.80 13.38 44.36
CA LYS A 5 -5.87 12.35 44.82
C LYS A 5 -5.59 11.25 43.77
N THR A 6 -6.57 10.96 42.95
CA THR A 6 -6.49 10.00 41.83
C THR A 6 -5.62 10.42 40.67
N THR A 7 -5.45 11.72 40.45
CA THR A 7 -4.54 12.21 39.41
C THR A 7 -3.10 12.29 39.90
N LEU A 8 -2.87 12.06 41.21
CA LEU A 8 -1.55 11.91 41.84
C LEU A 8 -1.07 10.43 41.86
N ILE A 9 -1.61 9.59 40.99
CA ILE A 9 -1.19 8.20 40.86
C ILE A 9 0.34 8.01 40.81
N PRO A 10 1.12 8.81 40.07
CA PRO A 10 2.57 8.71 40.14
C PRO A 10 3.16 8.97 41.52
N GLU A 11 2.63 9.96 42.26
CA GLU A 11 3.07 10.22 43.64
C GLU A 11 2.79 9.04 44.58
N TYR A 12 1.62 8.43 44.43
CA TYR A 12 1.29 7.25 45.19
C TYR A 12 2.21 6.08 44.87
N LEU A 13 2.52 5.86 43.60
CA LEU A 13 3.47 4.83 43.19
C LEU A 13 4.89 5.09 43.75
N GLU A 14 5.25 6.36 43.90
CA GLU A 14 6.55 6.75 44.51
C GLU A 14 6.54 6.62 46.05
N SER A 15 5.43 6.95 46.69
CA SER A 15 5.29 6.91 48.15
C SER A 15 5.10 5.51 48.73
N GLY A 16 4.84 4.49 47.90
CA GLY A 16 4.56 3.13 48.36
C GLY A 16 3.27 3.00 49.19
N ASN A 17 2.27 3.87 48.94
CA ASN A 17 1.02 3.91 49.68
C ASN A 17 0.19 2.66 49.43
N SER A 18 -0.31 2.03 50.50
CA SER A 18 -1.10 0.78 50.42
C SER A 18 -2.43 0.92 49.64
N ASP A 19 -2.99 2.13 49.58
CA ASP A 19 -4.23 2.40 48.82
C ASP A 19 -4.04 2.23 47.29
N PHE A 20 -2.80 2.05 46.86
CA PHE A 20 -2.41 1.77 45.48
C PHE A 20 -2.11 0.29 45.21
N GLU A 21 -2.29 -0.58 46.18
CA GLU A 21 -2.17 -2.03 45.97
C GLU A 21 -3.18 -2.53 44.93
N ILE A 22 -4.34 -1.86 44.82
CA ILE A 22 -5.35 -2.14 43.79
C ILE A 22 -4.77 -1.95 42.36
N VAL A 23 -3.80 -1.06 42.20
CA VAL A 23 -3.11 -0.79 40.92
C VAL A 23 -1.93 -1.73 40.71
N LYS A 24 -1.46 -2.38 41.74
CA LYS A 24 -0.52 -3.51 41.61
C LYS A 24 -1.30 -4.76 41.21
N ILE A 25 -1.74 -4.76 39.95
CA ILE A 25 -2.37 -5.91 39.34
C ILE A 25 -1.34 -7.03 39.36
N GLU A 26 -1.49 -7.95 40.32
CA GLU A 26 -0.63 -9.11 40.42
C GLU A 26 -0.94 -10.13 39.31
N GLU A 27 0.03 -10.97 38.99
CA GLU A 27 -0.14 -12.09 38.07
C GLU A 27 -1.37 -12.91 38.49
N GLY A 28 -2.46 -12.78 37.72
CA GLY A 28 -3.71 -13.49 38.02
C GLY A 28 -4.97 -12.67 37.79
N GLY A 29 -4.80 -11.37 37.51
CA GLY A 29 -5.89 -10.48 37.08
C GLY A 29 -6.89 -10.16 38.18
N GLU A 30 -6.73 -8.99 38.78
CA GLU A 30 -7.83 -8.40 39.55
C GLU A 30 -9.00 -8.14 38.62
N THR A 31 -10.19 -8.39 39.14
CA THR A 31 -11.43 -8.26 38.37
C THR A 31 -11.75 -6.79 38.15
N CYS A 32 -12.45 -6.44 37.06
CA CYS A 32 -12.95 -5.07 36.82
C CYS A 32 -13.72 -4.47 38.03
N LYS A 33 -14.18 -5.29 38.95
CA LYS A 33 -14.85 -4.83 40.18
C LYS A 33 -13.93 -4.03 41.09
N ASP A 34 -12.67 -4.43 41.21
CA ASP A 34 -11.71 -3.75 42.08
C ASP A 34 -11.33 -2.37 41.54
N ILE A 35 -11.25 -2.26 40.22
CA ILE A 35 -10.98 -1.00 39.53
C ILE A 35 -12.20 -0.07 39.51
N GLN A 36 -13.42 -0.62 39.54
CA GLN A 36 -14.62 0.20 39.67
C GLN A 36 -14.69 0.97 41.00
N SER A 37 -13.94 0.56 42.01
CA SER A 37 -13.81 1.26 43.28
C SER A 37 -12.85 2.45 43.23
N LEU A 38 -12.04 2.59 42.16
CA LEU A 38 -11.16 3.74 41.98
C LEU A 38 -11.98 5.00 41.72
N PRO A 39 -11.60 6.15 42.30
CA PRO A 39 -12.26 7.40 42.03
C PRO A 39 -12.13 7.75 40.54
N LEU A 40 -13.21 8.23 39.93
CA LEU A 40 -13.24 8.60 38.54
C LEU A 40 -12.29 9.76 38.21
N VAL A 41 -11.51 9.60 37.14
CA VAL A 41 -10.64 10.64 36.64
C VAL A 41 -11.48 11.69 35.93
N GLU A 42 -11.47 12.93 36.45
CA GLU A 42 -12.29 14.02 35.92
C GLU A 42 -11.68 14.68 34.66
N ASN A 43 -10.37 14.54 34.48
CA ASN A 43 -9.64 15.13 33.36
C ASN A 43 -8.72 14.12 32.69
N ILE A 44 -9.18 13.57 31.58
CA ILE A 44 -8.45 12.58 30.77
C ILE A 44 -7.13 13.14 30.19
N GLU A 45 -7.08 14.41 29.80
CA GLU A 45 -5.85 15.02 29.25
C GLU A 45 -4.74 15.14 30.29
N LEU A 46 -5.11 15.50 31.50
CA LEU A 46 -4.16 15.53 32.60
C LEU A 46 -3.63 14.12 32.90
N TYR A 47 -4.49 13.12 32.80
CA TYR A 47 -4.12 11.72 33.00
C TYR A 47 -3.16 11.20 31.94
N LYS A 48 -3.37 11.53 30.67
CA LYS A 48 -2.46 11.18 29.57
C LYS A 48 -1.04 11.72 29.80
N SER A 49 -0.87 12.84 30.48
CA SER A 49 0.45 13.39 30.78
C SER A 49 1.28 12.52 31.73
N TYR A 50 0.63 11.67 32.52
CA TYR A 50 1.30 10.75 33.44
C TYR A 50 1.56 9.34 32.85
N ILE A 51 1.00 9.05 31.70
CA ILE A 51 1.15 7.74 31.03
C ILE A 51 2.61 7.27 30.95
N PRO A 52 3.58 8.10 30.49
CA PRO A 52 4.98 7.69 30.39
C PRO A 52 5.61 7.31 31.75
N ALA A 53 5.27 8.05 32.80
CA ALA A 53 5.80 7.77 34.14
C ALA A 53 5.24 6.48 34.75
N MET A 54 3.97 6.18 34.47
CA MET A 54 3.33 4.95 34.91
C MET A 54 3.83 3.73 34.15
N SER A 55 4.01 3.84 32.85
CA SER A 55 4.50 2.72 32.01
C SER A 55 5.91 2.24 32.40
N ALA A 56 6.70 3.10 33.00
CA ALA A 56 8.03 2.74 33.50
C ALA A 56 7.99 1.83 34.77
N LYS A 57 6.87 1.83 35.50
CA LYS A 57 6.70 1.09 36.76
C LYS A 57 5.80 -0.13 36.67
N LEU A 58 4.93 -0.18 35.65
CA LEU A 58 4.04 -1.30 35.39
C LEU A 58 4.61 -2.12 34.20
N ASN A 59 4.46 -3.44 34.23
CA ASN A 59 4.74 -4.24 33.05
C ASN A 59 3.71 -3.91 31.96
N ASN A 60 4.01 -4.23 30.69
CA ASN A 60 3.17 -3.84 29.55
C ASN A 60 1.73 -4.36 29.65
N GLU A 61 1.54 -5.58 30.20
CA GLU A 61 0.22 -6.20 30.32
C GLU A 61 -0.64 -5.51 31.38
N ASN A 62 -0.07 -5.27 32.56
CA ASN A 62 -0.74 -4.57 33.66
C ASN A 62 -1.09 -3.12 33.28
N TRP A 63 -0.19 -2.46 32.55
CA TRP A 63 -0.44 -1.12 32.03
C TRP A 63 -1.59 -1.08 31.04
N GLN A 64 -1.64 -2.01 30.09
CA GLN A 64 -2.68 -2.09 29.09
C GLN A 64 -4.05 -2.38 29.72
N TYR A 65 -4.10 -3.32 30.67
CA TYR A 65 -5.30 -3.63 31.42
C TYR A 65 -5.82 -2.41 32.19
N TYR A 66 -4.96 -1.74 32.95
CA TYR A 66 -5.31 -0.55 33.72
C TYR A 66 -5.87 0.57 32.84
N ASN A 67 -5.20 0.87 31.71
CA ASN A 67 -5.65 1.88 30.76
C ASN A 67 -7.02 1.53 30.18
N ASN A 68 -7.27 0.29 29.82
CA ASN A 68 -8.56 -0.17 29.32
C ASN A 68 -9.68 0.02 30.35
N CYS A 69 -9.39 -0.25 31.62
CA CYS A 69 -10.37 -0.06 32.68
C CYS A 69 -10.69 1.41 32.92
N LEU A 70 -9.73 2.31 32.86
CA LEU A 70 -9.96 3.75 32.98
C LEU A 70 -10.79 4.31 31.81
N VAL A 71 -10.50 3.86 30.60
CA VAL A 71 -11.27 4.22 29.42
C VAL A 71 -12.71 3.71 29.58
N ALA A 72 -12.91 2.48 30.03
CA ALA A 72 -14.23 1.93 30.27
C ALA A 72 -15.04 2.71 31.34
N GLN A 73 -14.40 3.11 32.44
CA GLN A 73 -15.03 3.96 33.46
C GLN A 73 -15.43 5.34 32.92
N SER A 74 -14.54 5.98 32.15
CA SER A 74 -14.83 7.26 31.53
C SER A 74 -16.00 7.19 30.55
N ILE A 75 -16.07 6.12 29.76
CA ILE A 75 -17.19 5.84 28.86
C ILE A 75 -18.48 5.67 29.65
N SER A 76 -18.47 4.84 30.70
CA SER A 76 -19.64 4.58 31.53
C SER A 76 -20.18 5.87 32.15
N LYS A 77 -19.31 6.72 32.74
CA LYS A 77 -19.72 8.00 33.31
C LYS A 77 -20.33 8.93 32.26
N PHE A 78 -19.72 9.02 31.09
CA PHE A 78 -20.23 9.85 30.01
C PHE A 78 -21.62 9.38 29.55
N LEU A 79 -21.81 8.09 29.35
CA LEU A 79 -23.08 7.53 28.91
C LEU A 79 -24.19 7.75 29.93
N VAL A 80 -23.93 7.55 31.23
CA VAL A 80 -24.88 7.81 32.30
C VAL A 80 -25.30 9.27 32.32
N SER A 81 -24.37 10.23 32.16
CA SER A 81 -24.67 11.66 32.09
C SER A 81 -25.54 12.03 30.87
N ASN A 82 -25.58 11.19 29.84
CA ASN A 82 -26.38 11.36 28.62
C ASN A 82 -27.57 10.39 28.51
N ASN A 83 -28.03 9.86 29.63
CA ASN A 83 -29.20 8.98 29.73
C ASN A 83 -29.03 7.55 29.13
N PHE A 84 -27.81 7.06 29.02
CA PHE A 84 -27.53 5.71 28.55
C PHE A 84 -26.74 4.91 29.61
N LYS A 85 -26.92 3.61 29.63
CA LYS A 85 -26.18 2.68 30.48
C LYS A 85 -25.74 1.47 29.65
N GLU A 86 -24.47 1.20 29.70
CA GLU A 86 -23.91 -0.06 29.21
C GLU A 86 -23.77 -1.07 30.35
N SER A 87 -24.08 -2.31 30.07
CA SER A 87 -23.98 -3.46 31.01
C SER A 87 -23.52 -4.70 30.24
N GLU A 88 -23.24 -5.78 30.94
CA GLU A 88 -22.94 -7.08 30.32
C GLU A 88 -24.07 -7.58 29.41
N GLN A 89 -25.30 -7.13 29.63
CA GLN A 89 -26.46 -7.49 28.83
C GLN A 89 -26.64 -6.60 27.58
N GLY A 90 -25.86 -5.52 27.44
CA GLY A 90 -25.94 -4.57 26.35
C GLY A 90 -26.28 -3.14 26.79
N LEU A 91 -27.02 -2.41 25.97
CA LEU A 91 -27.33 -1.00 26.11
C LEU A 91 -28.77 -0.76 26.59
N SER A 92 -28.96 0.09 27.61
CA SER A 92 -30.23 0.52 28.15
C SER A 92 -30.39 2.04 28.23
N ILE A 93 -31.63 2.54 28.27
CA ILE A 93 -31.96 3.95 28.51
C ILE A 93 -32.17 4.20 30.00
N ILE A 94 -31.56 5.26 30.53
CA ILE A 94 -31.82 5.77 31.89
C ILE A 94 -32.62 7.06 31.80
N LYS A 95 -33.70 7.17 32.61
CA LYS A 95 -34.41 8.44 32.80
C LYS A 95 -34.61 8.67 34.30
N ASN A 96 -34.19 9.82 34.81
CA ASN A 96 -34.27 10.18 36.23
C ASN A 96 -33.62 9.13 37.17
N GLY A 97 -32.48 8.54 36.72
CA GLY A 97 -31.76 7.53 37.49
C GLY A 97 -32.36 6.11 37.46
N GLU A 98 -33.50 5.90 36.79
CA GLU A 98 -34.13 4.59 36.61
C GLU A 98 -33.89 4.04 35.20
N ASP A 99 -33.62 2.72 35.12
CA ASP A 99 -33.54 2.01 33.85
C ASP A 99 -34.94 1.94 33.22
N LYS A 100 -35.13 2.52 32.07
CA LYS A 100 -36.42 2.62 31.37
C LYS A 100 -36.56 1.65 30.22
N GLY A 101 -35.55 0.84 29.96
CA GLY A 101 -35.67 -0.24 29.01
C GLY A 101 -34.39 -0.53 28.24
N PHE A 102 -34.30 -1.80 27.90
CA PHE A 102 -33.25 -2.37 27.09
C PHE A 102 -33.34 -1.89 25.64
N ILE A 103 -32.21 -1.51 25.03
CA ILE A 103 -32.15 -1.07 23.66
C ILE A 103 -31.70 -2.22 22.77
N THR A 104 -30.54 -2.80 23.08
CA THR A 104 -29.88 -3.84 22.26
C THR A 104 -28.85 -4.60 23.10
N ASN A 105 -28.54 -5.83 22.69
CA ASN A 105 -27.52 -6.68 23.31
C ASN A 105 -26.07 -6.24 22.92
N ALA A 106 -25.91 -5.19 22.14
CA ALA A 106 -24.59 -4.75 21.65
C ALA A 106 -24.16 -3.44 22.28
N THR A 107 -22.89 -3.36 22.61
CA THR A 107 -22.18 -2.11 22.93
C THR A 107 -21.17 -1.80 21.84
N ILE A 108 -21.01 -0.52 21.54
CA ILE A 108 -20.17 -0.05 20.42
C ILE A 108 -19.10 0.89 20.96
N ARG A 109 -17.86 0.71 20.50
CA ARG A 109 -16.71 1.60 20.73
C ARG A 109 -16.17 2.08 19.39
N VAL A 110 -15.98 3.37 19.25
CA VAL A 110 -15.26 3.92 18.10
C VAL A 110 -13.77 3.96 18.46
N ILE A 111 -12.96 3.19 17.74
CA ILE A 111 -11.54 3.03 18.03
C ILE A 111 -10.64 3.80 17.06
N ALA A 112 -11.08 3.97 15.80
CA ALA A 112 -10.34 4.75 14.81
C ALA A 112 -11.27 5.37 13.76
N LEU A 113 -10.75 6.39 13.08
CA LEU A 113 -11.29 6.93 11.84
C LEU A 113 -10.32 6.54 10.71
N LYS A 114 -10.79 5.69 9.81
CA LYS A 114 -10.05 5.28 8.63
C LYS A 114 -10.45 6.15 7.45
N GLU A 115 -9.48 6.90 6.91
CA GLU A 115 -9.66 7.76 5.73
C GLU A 115 -9.03 7.09 4.51
N ILE A 116 -9.83 6.82 3.49
CA ILE A 116 -9.34 6.30 2.21
C ILE A 116 -9.02 7.48 1.31
N TRP A 117 -7.78 7.60 0.92
CA TRP A 117 -7.29 8.69 0.10
C TRP A 117 -7.11 8.26 -1.35
N PHE A 118 -7.62 9.10 -2.24
CA PHE A 118 -7.41 9.00 -3.68
C PHE A 118 -6.68 10.25 -4.14
N SER A 119 -5.41 10.12 -4.50
CA SER A 119 -4.55 11.27 -4.82
C SER A 119 -4.43 12.21 -3.59
N GLU A 120 -4.75 13.47 -3.71
CA GLU A 120 -4.65 14.50 -2.65
C GLU A 120 -5.95 14.70 -1.87
N THR A 121 -6.97 13.88 -2.11
CA THR A 121 -8.30 14.02 -1.53
C THR A 121 -8.77 12.75 -0.84
N VAL A 122 -9.52 12.91 0.24
CA VAL A 122 -10.25 11.81 0.87
C VAL A 122 -11.38 11.39 -0.06
N SER A 123 -11.41 10.13 -0.48
CA SER A 123 -12.50 9.57 -1.29
C SER A 123 -13.64 9.06 -0.42
N GLU A 124 -13.31 8.36 0.67
CA GLU A 124 -14.24 7.74 1.59
C GLU A 124 -13.65 7.75 3.00
N ALA A 125 -14.51 7.75 4.00
CA ALA A 125 -14.11 7.61 5.39
C ALA A 125 -14.99 6.58 6.11
N TYR A 126 -14.36 5.80 6.99
CA TYR A 126 -14.99 4.76 7.77
C TYR A 126 -14.63 4.91 9.24
N TYR A 127 -15.61 4.72 10.11
CA TYR A 127 -15.34 4.49 11.52
C TYR A 127 -14.97 3.03 11.74
N VAL A 128 -13.86 2.78 12.43
CA VAL A 128 -13.53 1.46 12.93
C VAL A 128 -14.18 1.32 14.30
N CYS A 129 -15.11 0.40 14.42
CA CYS A 129 -15.87 0.18 15.65
C CYS A 129 -15.58 -1.20 16.21
N SER A 130 -15.25 -1.28 17.49
CA SER A 130 -15.33 -2.52 18.25
C SER A 130 -16.77 -2.70 18.74
N ILE A 131 -17.36 -3.86 18.45
CA ILE A 131 -18.71 -4.23 18.86
C ILE A 131 -18.62 -5.43 19.77
N LYS A 132 -19.15 -5.28 20.97
CA LYS A 132 -19.30 -6.39 21.92
C LYS A 132 -20.77 -6.75 22.04
N CYS A 133 -21.11 -8.01 21.76
CA CYS A 133 -22.47 -8.55 21.89
C CYS A 133 -22.51 -9.52 23.04
N SER A 134 -23.54 -9.39 23.90
CA SER A 134 -23.86 -10.39 24.88
C SER A 134 -24.77 -11.45 24.26
N GLU A 135 -24.33 -12.69 24.25
CA GLU A 135 -25.08 -13.81 23.72
C GLU A 135 -25.34 -14.88 24.79
N ALA A 136 -26.38 -15.66 24.57
CA ALA A 136 -26.70 -16.83 25.44
C ALA A 136 -25.56 -17.89 25.43
N TRP A 137 -24.65 -17.84 24.50
CA TRP A 137 -23.56 -18.79 24.29
C TRP A 137 -22.15 -18.23 24.54
N GLY A 138 -22.04 -16.99 25.00
CA GLY A 138 -20.80 -16.29 25.31
C GLY A 138 -20.67 -14.94 24.59
N ASP A 139 -19.81 -14.08 25.12
CA ASP A 139 -19.59 -12.75 24.57
C ASP A 139 -18.81 -12.85 23.24
N VAL A 140 -19.25 -12.13 22.23
CA VAL A 140 -18.58 -12.00 20.94
C VAL A 140 -18.12 -10.56 20.80
N GLU A 141 -16.82 -10.36 20.61
CA GLU A 141 -16.22 -9.05 20.30
C GLU A 141 -15.67 -9.06 18.88
N ARG A 142 -16.01 -8.04 18.10
CA ARG A 142 -15.60 -7.89 16.70
C ARG A 142 -15.27 -6.45 16.38
N GLU A 143 -14.22 -6.27 15.58
CA GLU A 143 -13.93 -5.01 14.92
C GLU A 143 -14.60 -4.96 13.55
N ILE A 144 -15.25 -3.84 13.25
CA ILE A 144 -15.91 -3.63 11.96
C ILE A 144 -15.64 -2.22 11.44
N GLU A 145 -15.60 -2.10 10.13
CA GLU A 145 -15.58 -0.82 9.43
C GLU A 145 -16.99 -0.43 9.01
N VAL A 146 -17.39 0.77 9.41
CA VAL A 146 -18.72 1.32 9.15
C VAL A 146 -18.57 2.61 8.36
N PRO A 147 -19.21 2.77 7.19
CA PRO A 147 -19.14 4.00 6.42
C PRO A 147 -19.50 5.22 7.26
N GLN A 148 -18.80 6.33 7.06
CA GLN A 148 -19.08 7.61 7.71
C GLN A 148 -20.36 8.26 7.16
N ASN A 149 -21.47 7.56 7.30
CA ASN A 149 -22.80 7.98 6.89
C ASN A 149 -23.58 8.59 8.08
N SER A 150 -24.90 8.73 7.95
CA SER A 150 -25.74 9.08 9.09
C SER A 150 -25.65 8.01 10.19
N TYR A 151 -25.63 8.41 11.45
CA TYR A 151 -25.55 7.49 12.59
C TYR A 151 -26.70 6.47 12.61
N LYS A 152 -27.83 6.81 12.05
CA LYS A 152 -28.99 5.91 11.89
C LYS A 152 -28.66 4.72 10.96
N GLU A 153 -27.91 4.97 9.88
CA GLU A 153 -27.52 3.93 8.93
C GLU A 153 -26.43 3.03 9.49
N ILE A 154 -25.56 3.56 10.34
CA ILE A 154 -24.49 2.79 11.01
C ILE A 154 -25.07 1.58 11.73
N TYR A 155 -26.07 1.80 12.59
CA TYR A 155 -26.65 0.70 13.37
C TYR A 155 -27.37 -0.32 12.48
N ASN A 156 -28.11 0.15 11.48
CA ASN A 156 -28.77 -0.72 10.51
C ASN A 156 -27.77 -1.57 9.72
N PHE A 157 -26.61 -0.99 9.36
CA PHE A 157 -25.54 -1.71 8.70
C PHE A 157 -24.98 -2.83 9.60
N ILE A 158 -24.72 -2.52 10.86
CA ILE A 158 -24.22 -3.47 11.86
C ILE A 158 -25.19 -4.65 12.01
N CYS A 159 -26.47 -4.38 12.26
CA CYS A 159 -27.49 -5.41 12.42
C CYS A 159 -27.73 -6.25 11.15
N LYS A 160 -27.49 -5.68 9.97
CA LYS A 160 -27.63 -6.39 8.70
C LYS A 160 -26.43 -7.32 8.42
N LYS A 161 -25.25 -6.90 8.84
CA LYS A 161 -23.99 -7.63 8.57
C LYS A 161 -23.74 -8.74 9.60
N TYR A 162 -24.18 -8.53 10.84
CA TYR A 162 -23.93 -9.42 11.97
C TYR A 162 -25.26 -9.85 12.61
N SER A 163 -25.62 -11.10 12.41
CA SER A 163 -26.87 -11.67 12.92
C SER A 163 -26.92 -11.76 14.45
N GLU A 164 -25.77 -11.74 15.10
CA GLU A 164 -25.58 -11.76 16.55
C GLU A 164 -26.07 -10.47 17.22
N VAL A 165 -26.01 -9.34 16.47
CA VAL A 165 -26.47 -8.04 16.95
C VAL A 165 -27.99 -7.95 16.78
N GLN A 166 -28.72 -7.96 17.89
CA GLN A 166 -30.16 -7.81 17.86
C GLN A 166 -30.55 -6.39 17.42
N LYS A 167 -31.57 -6.32 16.56
CA LYS A 167 -32.13 -5.02 16.17
C LYS A 167 -32.56 -4.26 17.42
N PRO A 168 -32.28 -2.96 17.53
CA PRO A 168 -32.68 -2.19 18.72
C PRO A 168 -34.21 -2.19 18.86
N ILE A 169 -34.67 -2.43 20.09
CA ILE A 169 -36.09 -2.33 20.44
C ILE A 169 -36.49 -0.85 20.52
N ALA A 170 -35.56 0.04 20.79
CA ALA A 170 -35.79 1.47 20.88
C ALA A 170 -36.08 2.08 19.50
N LYS A 171 -36.71 3.27 19.52
CA LYS A 171 -36.92 4.06 18.31
C LYS A 171 -35.58 4.42 17.64
N PRO A 172 -35.54 4.51 16.30
CA PRO A 172 -34.32 4.85 15.57
C PRO A 172 -33.64 6.14 16.07
N GLU A 173 -34.43 7.13 16.45
CA GLU A 173 -33.95 8.41 16.97
C GLU A 173 -33.15 8.25 18.27
N THR A 174 -33.52 7.30 19.13
CA THR A 174 -32.81 7.02 20.39
C THR A 174 -31.45 6.39 20.13
N VAL A 175 -31.36 5.50 19.14
CA VAL A 175 -30.09 4.89 18.73
C VAL A 175 -29.17 5.92 18.07
N GLU A 176 -29.74 6.80 17.25
CA GLU A 176 -29.00 7.91 16.63
C GLU A 176 -28.47 8.90 17.69
N GLU A 177 -29.29 9.20 18.71
CA GLU A 177 -28.84 10.04 19.84
C GLU A 177 -27.68 9.38 20.61
N TYR A 178 -27.77 8.09 20.91
CA TYR A 178 -26.70 7.34 21.56
C TYR A 178 -25.40 7.40 20.76
N LEU A 179 -25.45 7.05 19.48
CA LEU A 179 -24.27 7.07 18.61
C LEU A 179 -23.70 8.48 18.45
N THR A 180 -24.56 9.49 18.29
CA THR A 180 -24.13 10.89 18.20
C THR A 180 -23.34 11.29 19.43
N LYS A 181 -23.81 10.96 20.62
CA LYS A 181 -23.12 11.27 21.88
C LYS A 181 -21.81 10.51 22.02
N LEU A 182 -21.79 9.22 21.65
CA LEU A 182 -20.61 8.40 21.69
C LEU A 182 -19.51 8.97 20.75
N PHE A 183 -19.86 9.28 19.50
CA PHE A 183 -18.93 9.85 18.53
C PHE A 183 -18.44 11.25 18.95
N GLN A 184 -19.32 12.13 19.46
CA GLN A 184 -18.91 13.45 19.94
C GLN A 184 -17.83 13.38 21.03
N ARG A 185 -17.96 12.43 21.96
CA ARG A 185 -16.96 12.25 23.01
C ARG A 185 -15.62 11.75 22.48
N ASP A 186 -15.67 10.77 21.57
CA ASP A 186 -14.46 10.07 21.13
C ASP A 186 -13.75 10.79 19.98
N PHE A 187 -14.41 11.76 19.31
CA PHE A 187 -13.92 12.40 18.10
C PHE A 187 -12.51 13.00 18.22
N ASP A 188 -12.20 13.66 19.33
CA ASP A 188 -10.89 14.27 19.56
C ASP A 188 -9.81 13.23 19.93
N ASN A 189 -10.21 12.01 20.29
CA ASN A 189 -9.34 10.93 20.75
C ASN A 189 -9.26 9.76 19.76
N ILE A 190 -9.99 9.80 18.65
CA ILE A 190 -9.96 8.75 17.64
C ILE A 190 -8.63 8.78 16.91
N THR A 191 -7.96 7.62 16.82
CA THR A 191 -6.77 7.48 15.98
C THR A 191 -7.17 7.61 14.52
N LYS A 192 -6.48 8.49 13.77
CA LYS A 192 -6.65 8.57 12.33
C LYS A 192 -5.74 7.58 11.63
N GLU A 193 -6.32 6.69 10.84
CA GLU A 193 -5.63 5.76 9.98
C GLU A 193 -5.80 6.21 8.53
N ILE A 194 -4.69 6.50 7.86
CA ILE A 194 -4.69 6.87 6.45
C ILE A 194 -4.35 5.64 5.64
N VAL A 195 -5.21 5.29 4.70
CA VAL A 195 -5.00 4.22 3.73
C VAL A 195 -5.18 4.76 2.31
N ALA A 196 -4.50 4.19 1.35
CA ALA A 196 -4.64 4.56 -0.05
C ALA A 196 -5.67 3.68 -0.76
N ASP A 197 -6.50 4.26 -1.62
CA ASP A 197 -7.40 3.49 -2.50
C ASP A 197 -6.63 2.50 -3.39
N LYS A 198 -5.43 2.89 -3.83
CA LYS A 198 -4.57 2.07 -4.70
C LYS A 198 -3.18 1.90 -4.11
N ILE A 199 -2.54 0.80 -4.51
CA ILE A 199 -1.13 0.59 -4.20
C ILE A 199 -0.28 1.68 -4.85
N GLY A 200 0.76 2.14 -4.16
CA GLY A 200 1.74 3.08 -4.68
C GLY A 200 1.95 4.32 -3.81
N TRP A 201 2.64 5.30 -4.37
CA TRP A 201 2.96 6.55 -3.69
C TRP A 201 1.74 7.45 -3.56
N LEU A 202 1.56 7.97 -2.35
CA LEU A 202 0.53 8.94 -2.02
C LEU A 202 1.15 10.07 -1.18
N GLU A 203 0.79 11.32 -1.51
CA GLU A 203 1.15 12.51 -0.76
C GLU A 203 -0.06 12.96 0.05
N VAL A 204 0.08 12.99 1.38
CA VAL A 204 -0.96 13.42 2.32
C VAL A 204 -0.36 14.41 3.30
N ALA A 205 -0.93 15.61 3.36
CA ALA A 205 -0.48 16.67 4.28
C ALA A 205 1.04 16.99 4.20
N GLY A 206 1.64 16.83 3.02
CA GLY A 206 3.06 17.07 2.78
C GLY A 206 3.98 15.89 3.09
N GLU A 207 3.45 14.78 3.61
CA GLU A 207 4.18 13.52 3.75
C GLU A 207 3.91 12.61 2.54
N ILE A 208 4.96 12.02 2.01
CA ILE A 208 4.88 11.07 0.90
C ILE A 208 5.25 9.68 1.43
N LYS A 209 4.31 8.75 1.29
CA LYS A 209 4.50 7.35 1.70
C LYS A 209 4.03 6.40 0.60
N PHE A 210 4.55 5.17 0.66
CA PHE A 210 4.12 4.08 -0.21
C PHE A 210 3.11 3.20 0.51
N TYR A 211 1.95 2.98 -0.10
CA TYR A 211 0.84 2.21 0.47
C TYR A 211 0.59 0.93 -0.32
N ASP A 212 0.05 -0.10 0.32
CA ASP A 212 -0.27 -1.40 -0.27
C ASP A 212 -1.66 -1.49 -0.91
N GLY A 213 -2.48 -0.43 -0.76
CA GLY A 213 -3.86 -0.37 -1.28
C GLY A 213 -4.88 -1.03 -0.34
N TYR A 214 -6.10 -0.48 -0.34
CA TYR A 214 -7.09 -0.83 0.70
C TYR A 214 -8.20 -1.80 0.24
N ASN A 215 -8.56 -1.82 -1.03
CA ASN A 215 -9.74 -2.59 -1.45
C ASN A 215 -9.44 -4.09 -1.70
N ASP A 216 -10.49 -4.89 -1.94
CA ASP A 216 -10.40 -6.35 -2.16
C ASP A 216 -9.44 -6.76 -3.28
N PHE A 217 -9.14 -5.86 -4.21
CA PHE A 217 -8.17 -6.10 -5.27
C PHE A 217 -6.77 -6.37 -4.68
N TYR A 218 -6.45 -5.75 -3.55
CA TYR A 218 -5.13 -5.83 -2.91
C TYR A 218 -5.07 -6.79 -1.72
N LYS A 219 -6.10 -7.58 -1.44
CA LYS A 219 -6.15 -8.50 -0.30
C LYS A 219 -4.94 -9.44 -0.15
N ASN A 220 -4.25 -9.71 -1.25
CA ASN A 220 -3.03 -10.53 -1.28
C ASN A 220 -1.75 -9.68 -1.34
N TYR A 221 -1.85 -8.34 -1.33
CA TYR A 221 -0.70 -7.45 -1.31
C TYR A 221 -0.28 -7.19 0.12
N ASP A 222 1.03 -7.09 0.33
CA ASP A 222 1.61 -6.84 1.64
C ASP A 222 3.06 -6.39 1.47
N ILE A 223 3.40 -5.25 2.05
CA ILE A 223 4.74 -4.72 2.08
C ILE A 223 5.40 -5.19 3.38
N PRO A 224 6.43 -6.06 3.33
CA PRO A 224 7.01 -6.61 4.53
C PRO A 224 7.72 -5.54 5.37
N ASP A 225 7.57 -5.63 6.70
CA ASP A 225 8.40 -4.87 7.63
C ASP A 225 9.85 -5.36 7.57
N ILE A 226 10.77 -4.41 7.39
CA ILE A 226 12.20 -4.66 7.23
C ILE A 226 13.06 -3.97 8.31
N THR A 227 12.45 -3.33 9.30
CA THR A 227 13.14 -2.49 10.30
C THR A 227 14.23 -3.21 11.07
N SER A 228 14.07 -4.51 11.33
CA SER A 228 15.02 -5.36 12.04
C SER A 228 16.07 -6.03 11.13
N ASN A 229 16.02 -5.85 9.82
CA ASN A 229 16.86 -6.58 8.87
C ASN A 229 18.21 -5.88 8.59
N ASN A 230 19.21 -6.68 8.26
CA ASN A 230 20.50 -6.16 7.78
C ASN A 230 20.38 -5.65 6.34
N LYS A 231 20.46 -4.34 6.14
CA LYS A 231 20.32 -3.67 4.83
C LYS A 231 21.29 -4.22 3.77
N ALA A 232 22.56 -4.44 4.16
CA ALA A 232 23.57 -4.95 3.23
C ALA A 232 23.25 -6.38 2.77
N MET A 233 22.71 -7.21 3.66
CA MET A 233 22.28 -8.58 3.30
C MET A 233 21.10 -8.54 2.34
N LEU A 234 20.05 -7.77 2.66
CA LEU A 234 18.88 -7.63 1.79
C LEU A 234 19.27 -7.10 0.40
N PHE A 235 20.18 -6.11 0.35
CA PHE A 235 20.67 -5.60 -0.93
C PHE A 235 21.38 -6.70 -1.75
N ARG A 236 22.32 -7.45 -1.14
CA ARG A 236 23.05 -8.52 -1.85
C ARG A 236 22.13 -9.63 -2.34
N ASP A 237 21.13 -10.01 -1.53
CA ASP A 237 20.16 -11.03 -1.90
C ASP A 237 19.35 -10.63 -3.13
N GLY A 238 18.80 -9.41 -3.18
CA GLY A 238 18.09 -8.89 -4.34
C GLY A 238 18.99 -8.62 -5.54
N PHE A 239 20.21 -8.10 -5.30
CA PHE A 239 21.21 -7.86 -6.32
C PHE A 239 21.66 -9.14 -7.03
N SER A 240 21.63 -10.29 -6.34
CA SER A 240 21.91 -11.60 -6.92
C SER A 240 20.94 -12.00 -8.05
N PHE A 241 19.85 -11.25 -8.27
CA PHE A 241 18.98 -11.43 -9.45
C PHE A 241 19.74 -11.22 -10.77
N LEU A 242 20.81 -10.42 -10.78
CA LEU A 242 21.66 -10.28 -11.95
C LEU A 242 22.35 -11.59 -12.38
N GLU A 243 22.44 -12.58 -11.48
CA GLU A 243 22.98 -13.90 -11.80
C GLU A 243 21.99 -14.78 -12.60
N VAL A 244 20.71 -14.38 -12.69
CA VAL A 244 19.68 -15.09 -13.47
C VAL A 244 19.99 -15.06 -14.97
N GLY A 245 20.84 -14.12 -15.42
CA GLY A 245 21.30 -14.06 -16.79
C GLY A 245 22.73 -13.55 -16.91
N ASN A 246 23.35 -13.79 -18.05
CA ASN A 246 24.74 -13.41 -18.29
C ASN A 246 24.89 -12.28 -19.33
N ASP A 247 23.78 -11.83 -19.92
CA ASP A 247 23.78 -10.87 -21.02
C ASP A 247 23.25 -9.49 -20.61
N GLU A 248 23.12 -8.61 -21.58
CA GLU A 248 22.65 -7.25 -21.39
C GLU A 248 21.18 -7.21 -20.97
N VAL A 249 20.40 -8.20 -21.33
CA VAL A 249 18.94 -8.22 -21.07
C VAL A 249 18.65 -8.25 -19.58
N ILE A 250 19.34 -9.09 -18.80
CA ILE A 250 19.08 -9.19 -17.34
C ILE A 250 19.42 -7.88 -16.64
N LYS A 251 20.45 -7.17 -17.08
CA LYS A 251 20.88 -5.89 -16.52
C LYS A 251 19.83 -4.81 -16.76
N ILE A 252 19.25 -4.77 -17.96
CA ILE A 252 18.15 -3.86 -18.27
C ILE A 252 16.89 -4.24 -17.51
N LEU A 253 16.55 -5.53 -17.43
CA LEU A 253 15.39 -6.00 -16.64
C LEU A 253 15.51 -5.66 -15.17
N TRP A 254 16.72 -5.74 -14.61
CA TRP A 254 16.97 -5.35 -13.23
C TRP A 254 16.72 -3.85 -13.00
N LEU A 255 17.18 -2.97 -13.91
CA LEU A 255 16.83 -1.54 -13.84
C LEU A 255 15.33 -1.31 -14.00
N VAL A 256 14.70 -1.99 -14.96
CA VAL A 256 13.25 -1.91 -15.21
C VAL A 256 12.43 -2.31 -13.98
N ALA A 257 12.88 -3.31 -13.22
CA ALA A 257 12.21 -3.74 -12.00
C ALA A 257 12.18 -2.66 -10.89
N HIS A 258 13.12 -1.71 -10.91
CA HIS A 258 13.15 -0.58 -9.95
C HIS A 258 12.32 0.61 -10.40
N LEU A 259 12.18 0.80 -11.72
CA LEU A 259 11.50 1.97 -12.30
C LEU A 259 10.12 2.25 -11.70
N PRO A 260 9.22 1.26 -11.50
CA PRO A 260 7.89 1.54 -11.01
C PRO A 260 7.90 2.34 -9.71
N TYR A 261 8.76 1.95 -8.77
CA TYR A 261 8.87 2.60 -7.46
C TYR A 261 9.50 3.99 -7.53
N THR A 262 10.34 4.22 -8.54
CA THR A 262 11.09 5.47 -8.69
C THR A 262 10.36 6.51 -9.52
N LEU A 263 9.51 6.10 -10.47
CA LEU A 263 8.90 7.01 -11.46
C LEU A 263 8.07 8.15 -10.85
N PHE A 264 7.44 7.93 -9.70
CA PHE A 264 6.75 9.00 -8.98
C PHE A 264 7.70 10.18 -8.68
N TRP A 265 8.88 9.88 -8.16
CA TRP A 265 9.92 10.86 -7.83
C TRP A 265 10.57 11.45 -9.07
N LEU A 266 10.85 10.63 -10.07
CA LEU A 266 11.42 11.08 -11.33
C LEU A 266 10.51 12.08 -12.04
N ARG A 267 9.19 11.86 -12.02
CA ARG A 267 8.20 12.78 -12.59
C ARG A 267 8.18 14.13 -11.87
N LYS A 268 8.36 14.16 -10.55
CA LYS A 268 8.57 15.41 -9.79
C LYS A 268 9.82 16.15 -10.28
N GLY A 269 10.87 15.42 -10.69
CA GLY A 269 12.08 15.95 -11.32
C GLY A 269 12.00 16.15 -12.84
N ASN A 270 10.80 16.12 -13.45
CA ASN A 270 10.56 16.22 -14.90
C ASN A 270 11.28 15.15 -15.73
N VAL A 271 11.48 13.96 -15.19
CA VAL A 271 12.00 12.78 -15.88
C VAL A 271 10.92 11.69 -15.88
N ASP A 272 10.75 11.01 -17.01
CA ASP A 272 9.76 9.93 -17.14
C ASP A 272 10.28 8.80 -18.01
N PHE A 273 9.73 7.60 -17.83
CA PHE A 273 9.95 6.43 -18.67
C PHE A 273 8.63 6.02 -19.32
N ARG A 274 8.33 6.58 -20.49
CA ARG A 274 7.08 6.40 -21.23
C ARG A 274 7.19 5.33 -22.31
N SER A 275 7.52 4.11 -21.88
CA SER A 275 7.75 3.01 -22.79
C SER A 275 7.33 1.69 -22.18
N VAL A 276 6.82 0.80 -23.03
CA VAL A 276 6.57 -0.59 -22.68
C VAL A 276 7.86 -1.37 -22.91
N VAL A 277 8.16 -2.33 -22.06
CA VAL A 277 9.27 -3.27 -22.23
C VAL A 277 8.74 -4.55 -22.86
N PHE A 278 9.34 -5.03 -23.93
CA PHE A 278 8.89 -6.21 -24.64
C PHE A 278 9.95 -7.32 -24.62
N LEU A 279 9.65 -8.44 -23.95
CA LEU A 279 10.50 -9.63 -23.95
C LEU A 279 10.17 -10.44 -25.19
N GLN A 280 11.03 -10.33 -26.21
CA GLN A 280 10.85 -10.99 -27.50
C GLN A 280 11.68 -12.26 -27.61
N GLY A 281 11.06 -13.39 -27.92
CA GLY A 281 11.78 -14.64 -28.17
C GLY A 281 10.83 -15.83 -28.34
N ALA A 282 11.33 -16.95 -28.83
CA ALA A 282 10.56 -18.17 -29.03
C ALA A 282 9.90 -18.70 -27.76
N THR A 283 8.90 -19.56 -27.89
CA THR A 283 8.28 -20.27 -26.76
C THR A 283 9.32 -21.11 -26.01
N GLY A 284 9.19 -21.20 -24.68
CA GLY A 284 10.09 -22.00 -23.83
C GLY A 284 11.38 -21.29 -23.38
N LEU A 285 11.57 -20.00 -23.67
CA LEU A 285 12.75 -19.23 -23.30
C LEU A 285 12.62 -18.49 -21.96
N LEU A 286 11.81 -18.97 -21.02
CA LEU A 286 11.63 -18.45 -19.65
C LEU A 286 11.14 -16.99 -19.56
N LYS A 287 10.65 -16.38 -20.64
CA LYS A 287 10.17 -14.98 -20.66
C LYS A 287 9.13 -14.68 -19.57
N THR A 288 8.04 -15.43 -19.59
CA THR A 288 6.94 -15.33 -18.63
C THR A 288 7.41 -15.61 -17.21
N ALA A 289 8.28 -16.61 -17.03
CA ALA A 289 8.81 -16.97 -15.72
C ALA A 289 9.64 -15.85 -15.09
N VAL A 290 10.54 -15.21 -15.85
CA VAL A 290 11.34 -14.08 -15.39
C VAL A 290 10.45 -12.84 -15.15
N ALA A 291 9.55 -12.53 -16.08
CA ALA A 291 8.62 -11.41 -15.93
C ALA A 291 7.75 -11.57 -14.66
N ASN A 292 7.29 -12.79 -14.36
CA ASN A 292 6.51 -13.07 -13.16
C ASN A 292 7.30 -12.84 -11.86
N VAL A 293 8.58 -13.20 -11.84
CA VAL A 293 9.43 -13.02 -10.65
C VAL A 293 9.62 -11.57 -10.28
N ILE A 294 9.69 -10.65 -11.25
CA ILE A 294 9.92 -9.21 -11.02
C ILE A 294 8.63 -8.37 -11.02
N SER A 295 7.52 -8.92 -11.50
CA SER A 295 6.23 -8.22 -11.54
C SER A 295 5.45 -8.44 -10.26
N ASN A 296 4.70 -7.42 -9.84
CA ASN A 296 3.78 -7.49 -8.70
C ASN A 296 4.42 -8.12 -7.45
N VAL A 297 5.65 -7.71 -7.11
CA VAL A 297 6.47 -8.38 -6.07
C VAL A 297 5.82 -8.39 -4.69
N PHE A 298 4.92 -7.45 -4.40
CA PHE A 298 4.18 -7.38 -3.14
C PHE A 298 2.91 -8.23 -3.12
N ASN A 299 2.55 -8.87 -4.24
CA ASN A 299 1.43 -9.80 -4.27
C ASN A 299 1.90 -11.20 -3.80
N LYS A 300 1.34 -11.72 -2.71
CA LYS A 300 1.64 -13.07 -2.19
C LYS A 300 1.17 -14.18 -3.14
N ASP A 301 0.12 -13.94 -3.93
CA ASP A 301 -0.41 -14.86 -4.93
C ASP A 301 0.07 -14.48 -6.35
N ARG A 302 1.37 -14.60 -6.58
CA ARG A 302 2.00 -14.21 -7.85
C ARG A 302 1.56 -15.06 -9.03
N HIS A 303 1.20 -16.32 -8.83
CA HIS A 303 0.83 -17.24 -9.92
C HIS A 303 -0.43 -16.79 -10.65
N ASN A 304 -1.34 -16.09 -9.98
CA ASN A 304 -2.57 -15.56 -10.55
C ASN A 304 -2.47 -14.07 -10.96
N ALA A 305 -1.31 -13.44 -10.77
CA ALA A 305 -1.14 -12.00 -11.01
C ALA A 305 -0.84 -11.65 -12.48
N ILE A 306 -0.49 -12.62 -13.31
CA ILE A 306 -0.19 -12.40 -14.73
C ILE A 306 -1.47 -12.32 -15.53
N MET A 307 -1.64 -11.20 -16.25
CA MET A 307 -2.76 -10.99 -17.15
C MET A 307 -2.37 -11.37 -18.59
N ARG A 308 -3.26 -12.07 -19.30
CA ARG A 308 -3.04 -12.41 -20.71
C ARG A 308 -3.52 -11.29 -21.62
N MET A 309 -2.81 -11.10 -22.73
CA MET A 309 -3.23 -10.11 -23.76
C MET A 309 -4.58 -10.44 -24.40
N THR A 310 -5.03 -11.69 -24.31
CA THR A 310 -6.37 -12.13 -24.75
C THR A 310 -7.51 -11.73 -23.81
N SER A 311 -7.20 -11.17 -22.64
CA SER A 311 -8.20 -10.62 -21.71
C SER A 311 -8.93 -9.42 -22.33
N THR A 312 -10.08 -9.04 -21.75
CA THR A 312 -10.82 -7.90 -22.29
C THR A 312 -10.04 -6.58 -22.10
N LYS A 313 -10.19 -5.66 -23.06
CA LYS A 313 -9.56 -4.33 -22.99
C LYS A 313 -9.83 -3.61 -21.65
N ALA A 314 -11.08 -3.69 -21.17
CA ALA A 314 -11.47 -3.06 -19.91
C ALA A 314 -10.76 -3.67 -18.70
N SER A 315 -10.59 -5.01 -18.67
CA SER A 315 -9.87 -5.66 -17.55
C SER A 315 -8.37 -5.38 -17.59
N ILE A 316 -7.76 -5.33 -18.77
CA ILE A 316 -6.35 -4.94 -18.94
C ILE A 316 -6.15 -3.50 -18.44
N GLN A 317 -6.98 -2.57 -18.90
CA GLN A 317 -6.91 -1.16 -18.50
C GLN A 317 -7.09 -1.01 -16.98
N LYS A 318 -8.14 -1.63 -16.40
CA LYS A 318 -8.40 -1.58 -14.96
C LYS A 318 -7.20 -2.12 -14.16
N ASN A 319 -6.61 -3.24 -14.57
CA ASN A 319 -5.47 -3.84 -13.90
C ASN A 319 -4.25 -2.88 -13.90
N ILE A 320 -3.91 -2.29 -15.06
CA ILE A 320 -2.82 -1.32 -15.19
C ILE A 320 -3.05 -0.09 -14.29
N VAL A 321 -4.28 0.41 -14.23
CA VAL A 321 -4.65 1.59 -13.43
C VAL A 321 -4.65 1.29 -11.93
N MET A 322 -5.06 0.08 -11.53
CA MET A 322 -5.06 -0.32 -10.13
C MET A 322 -3.64 -0.58 -9.62
N LEU A 323 -2.74 -1.14 -10.44
CA LEU A 323 -1.36 -1.46 -10.08
C LEU A 323 -0.43 -0.25 -10.26
N GLN A 324 -0.76 0.87 -9.59
CA GLN A 324 0.08 2.06 -9.62
C GLN A 324 1.45 1.77 -9.00
N ASP A 325 2.48 2.35 -9.62
CA ASP A 325 3.87 2.22 -9.17
C ASP A 325 4.32 0.75 -9.01
N GLN A 326 3.72 -0.15 -9.80
CA GLN A 326 4.08 -1.57 -9.89
C GLN A 326 4.54 -1.92 -11.29
N LEU A 327 5.32 -3.00 -11.39
CA LEU A 327 5.65 -3.64 -12.65
C LEU A 327 4.53 -4.62 -13.02
N VAL A 328 3.87 -4.40 -14.14
CA VAL A 328 2.74 -5.21 -14.64
C VAL A 328 3.18 -6.05 -15.82
N CYS A 329 2.97 -7.35 -15.75
CA CYS A 329 3.21 -8.25 -16.88
C CYS A 329 1.91 -8.57 -17.63
N LEU A 330 1.93 -8.35 -18.94
CA LEU A 330 0.91 -8.79 -19.88
C LEU A 330 1.53 -9.89 -20.77
N ASP A 331 1.06 -11.11 -20.60
CA ASP A 331 1.66 -12.28 -21.18
C ASP A 331 0.97 -12.71 -22.48
N ASP A 332 1.72 -13.48 -23.28
CA ASP A 332 1.23 -14.18 -24.47
C ASP A 332 0.73 -13.25 -25.58
N PHE A 333 1.56 -12.26 -25.94
CA PHE A 333 1.36 -11.52 -27.18
C PHE A 333 1.73 -12.41 -28.36
N SER A 334 0.74 -12.86 -29.10
CA SER A 334 0.91 -13.61 -30.35
C SER A 334 0.28 -12.86 -31.52
N ASN A 335 1.02 -12.76 -32.62
CA ASN A 335 0.56 -12.15 -33.87
C ASN A 335 0.06 -13.24 -34.84
N THR A 336 -0.92 -14.01 -34.42
CA THR A 336 -1.54 -15.00 -35.33
C THR A 336 -2.63 -14.33 -36.15
N GLU A 337 -2.78 -14.72 -37.42
CA GLU A 337 -3.85 -14.24 -38.32
C GLU A 337 -5.28 -14.63 -37.86
N ILE A 338 -5.37 -15.43 -36.82
CA ILE A 338 -6.62 -15.84 -36.17
C ILE A 338 -7.24 -14.63 -35.45
N SER A 339 -8.56 -14.58 -35.37
CA SER A 339 -9.32 -13.46 -34.78
C SER A 339 -8.88 -13.07 -33.36
N SER A 340 -8.35 -14.01 -32.57
CA SER A 340 -7.76 -13.77 -31.25
C SER A 340 -6.44 -12.98 -31.30
N GLY A 341 -5.60 -13.23 -32.31
CA GLY A 341 -4.34 -12.51 -32.51
C GLY A 341 -4.54 -11.06 -32.92
N LYS A 342 -5.55 -10.75 -33.76
CA LYS A 342 -5.89 -9.36 -34.12
C LYS A 342 -6.33 -8.56 -32.89
N LYS A 343 -7.16 -9.12 -32.02
CA LYS A 343 -7.56 -8.49 -30.76
C LYS A 343 -6.36 -8.26 -29.82
N ALA A 344 -5.47 -9.23 -29.71
CA ALA A 344 -4.25 -9.09 -28.88
C ALA A 344 -3.35 -7.96 -29.41
N LEU A 345 -3.22 -7.83 -30.72
CA LEU A 345 -2.47 -6.73 -31.34
C LEU A 345 -3.11 -5.36 -31.06
N GLU A 346 -4.42 -5.22 -31.23
CA GLU A 346 -5.15 -3.98 -30.91
C GLU A 346 -5.00 -3.61 -29.43
N HIS A 347 -5.14 -4.58 -28.53
CA HIS A 347 -4.96 -4.36 -27.09
C HIS A 347 -3.52 -3.94 -26.76
N ALA A 348 -2.52 -4.59 -27.38
CA ALA A 348 -1.12 -4.23 -27.19
C ALA A 348 -0.82 -2.80 -27.66
N GLU A 349 -1.31 -2.41 -28.87
CA GLU A 349 -1.14 -1.05 -29.37
C GLU A 349 -1.83 0.00 -28.49
N ASP A 350 -3.02 -0.28 -27.97
CA ASP A 350 -3.72 0.61 -27.06
C ASP A 350 -2.95 0.79 -25.74
N VAL A 351 -2.42 -0.30 -25.17
CA VAL A 351 -1.59 -0.24 -23.98
C VAL A 351 -0.29 0.53 -24.24
N ILE A 352 0.40 0.24 -25.35
CA ILE A 352 1.66 0.92 -25.71
C ILE A 352 1.41 2.44 -25.89
N ARG A 353 0.30 2.82 -26.50
CA ARG A 353 -0.06 4.24 -26.64
C ARG A 353 -0.39 4.86 -25.28
N ALA A 354 -1.22 4.21 -24.47
CA ALA A 354 -1.58 4.70 -23.13
C ALA A 354 -0.37 4.88 -22.22
N VAL A 355 0.55 3.91 -22.19
CA VAL A 355 1.82 4.02 -21.46
C VAL A 355 2.68 5.15 -22.02
N GLY A 356 2.79 5.23 -23.36
CA GLY A 356 3.57 6.27 -24.04
C GLY A 356 3.04 7.69 -23.84
N ASP A 357 1.75 7.84 -23.67
CA ASP A 357 1.07 9.12 -23.43
C ASP A 357 0.84 9.38 -21.92
N GLY A 358 1.00 8.35 -21.08
CA GLY A 358 0.81 8.40 -19.62
C GLY A 358 -0.64 8.40 -19.17
N ILE A 359 -1.59 8.22 -20.09
CA ILE A 359 -3.02 8.28 -19.83
C ILE A 359 -3.78 7.32 -20.76
N PHE A 360 -4.89 6.78 -20.28
CA PHE A 360 -5.85 6.12 -21.14
C PHE A 360 -6.79 7.13 -21.82
N PRO A 361 -7.42 6.75 -22.95
CA PRO A 361 -8.44 7.58 -23.58
C PRO A 361 -9.55 7.94 -22.59
N LEU A 362 -10.07 9.15 -22.72
CA LEU A 362 -11.22 9.64 -21.94
C LEU A 362 -12.42 8.69 -22.06
N LYS A 363 -13.02 8.40 -20.92
CA LYS A 363 -14.28 7.62 -20.84
C LYS A 363 -15.36 8.45 -20.18
N MET A 364 -16.58 8.25 -20.61
CA MET A 364 -17.75 8.81 -19.95
C MET A 364 -18.00 8.04 -18.65
N ASN A 365 -18.21 8.74 -17.55
CA ASN A 365 -18.56 8.09 -16.29
C ASN A 365 -19.99 7.52 -16.39
N VAL A 366 -20.14 6.22 -16.15
CA VAL A 366 -21.43 5.51 -16.29
C VAL A 366 -22.45 5.97 -15.23
N SER A 367 -21.97 6.37 -14.05
CA SER A 367 -22.82 6.86 -12.95
C SER A 367 -23.15 8.36 -13.05
N ASP A 368 -22.36 9.13 -13.80
CA ASP A 368 -22.57 10.56 -14.01
C ASP A 368 -22.09 10.97 -15.41
N PHE A 369 -23.00 10.97 -16.36
CA PHE A 369 -22.71 11.28 -17.77
C PHE A 369 -22.22 12.72 -18.01
N SER A 370 -22.28 13.59 -17.00
CA SER A 370 -21.71 14.95 -17.08
C SER A 370 -20.20 14.97 -16.83
N LYS A 371 -19.62 13.88 -16.32
CA LYS A 371 -18.20 13.78 -15.96
C LYS A 371 -17.43 12.89 -16.93
N LEU A 372 -16.34 13.42 -17.44
CA LEU A 372 -15.33 12.66 -18.16
C LEU A 372 -14.29 12.15 -17.16
N GLN A 373 -14.00 10.86 -17.24
CA GLN A 373 -12.98 10.23 -16.41
C GLN A 373 -11.74 9.94 -17.25
N GLN A 374 -10.61 10.46 -16.81
CA GLN A 374 -9.30 10.17 -17.39
C GLN A 374 -8.47 9.38 -16.38
N GLU A 375 -8.01 8.21 -16.81
CA GLU A 375 -7.18 7.34 -15.96
C GLU A 375 -5.71 7.48 -16.33
N THR A 376 -4.87 7.76 -15.35
CA THR A 376 -3.41 7.89 -15.52
C THR A 376 -2.73 6.54 -15.46
N VAL A 377 -1.65 6.38 -16.23
CA VAL A 377 -0.78 5.21 -16.20
C VAL A 377 0.45 5.54 -15.37
N ARG A 378 0.55 4.94 -14.19
CA ARG A 378 1.70 5.06 -13.30
C ARG A 378 2.55 3.80 -13.25
N SER A 379 2.01 2.66 -13.66
CA SER A 379 2.71 1.38 -13.74
C SER A 379 3.72 1.34 -14.88
N VAL A 380 4.74 0.51 -14.72
CA VAL A 380 5.62 0.08 -15.82
C VAL A 380 5.08 -1.24 -16.37
N VAL A 381 5.00 -1.36 -17.69
CA VAL A 381 4.39 -2.52 -18.34
C VAL A 381 5.46 -3.34 -19.07
N ILE A 382 5.48 -4.65 -18.80
CA ILE A 382 6.23 -5.64 -19.58
C ILE A 382 5.23 -6.44 -20.43
N LEU A 383 5.53 -6.58 -21.70
CA LEU A 383 4.88 -7.53 -22.61
C LEU A 383 5.80 -8.72 -22.83
N THR A 384 5.26 -9.93 -22.94
CA THR A 384 5.99 -11.10 -23.41
C THR A 384 5.39 -11.62 -24.71
N GLY A 385 6.20 -12.10 -25.63
CA GLY A 385 5.73 -12.62 -26.90
C GLY A 385 6.84 -13.14 -27.81
N GLU A 386 6.45 -13.70 -28.94
CA GLU A 386 7.42 -14.27 -29.89
C GLU A 386 7.94 -13.21 -30.86
N GLU A 387 7.08 -12.32 -31.38
CA GLU A 387 7.41 -11.34 -32.38
C GLU A 387 6.82 -9.96 -32.11
N ALA A 388 7.62 -8.91 -32.20
CA ALA A 388 7.17 -7.52 -32.10
C ALA A 388 6.86 -6.87 -33.47
N PHE A 389 6.94 -7.62 -34.55
CA PHE A 389 7.04 -7.05 -35.90
C PHE A 389 5.76 -6.47 -36.50
N SER A 390 4.60 -6.77 -35.95
CA SER A 390 3.34 -6.23 -36.42
C SER A 390 2.96 -4.87 -35.86
N LEU A 391 3.70 -4.40 -34.87
CA LEU A 391 3.45 -3.07 -34.29
C LEU A 391 3.68 -1.97 -35.33
N GLY A 392 2.72 -1.03 -35.43
CA GLY A 392 2.88 0.17 -36.21
C GLY A 392 4.11 0.97 -35.72
N ARG A 393 4.75 1.75 -36.62
CA ARG A 393 5.96 2.51 -36.30
C ARG A 393 5.87 3.34 -35.02
N SER A 394 4.72 3.99 -34.80
CA SER A 394 4.48 4.80 -33.58
C SER A 394 4.53 3.99 -32.31
N SER A 395 3.94 2.79 -32.29
CA SER A 395 3.95 1.86 -31.16
C SER A 395 5.31 1.24 -30.97
N TYR A 396 6.01 0.91 -32.05
CA TYR A 396 7.38 0.40 -32.00
C TYR A 396 8.34 1.38 -31.28
N LEU A 397 8.28 2.67 -31.62
CA LEU A 397 9.11 3.71 -31.00
C LEU A 397 8.77 3.97 -29.51
N ARG A 398 7.68 3.42 -29.00
CA ARG A 398 7.27 3.46 -27.59
C ARG A 398 7.59 2.13 -26.87
N THR A 399 8.32 1.23 -27.52
CA THR A 399 8.61 -0.10 -27.00
C THR A 399 10.11 -0.32 -26.89
N LEU A 400 10.59 -0.71 -25.72
CA LEU A 400 11.96 -1.17 -25.51
C LEU A 400 11.99 -2.69 -25.70
N ILE A 401 12.50 -3.16 -26.83
CA ILE A 401 12.55 -4.58 -27.18
C ILE A 401 13.81 -5.20 -26.58
N LEU A 402 13.62 -6.25 -25.79
CA LEU A 402 14.67 -7.08 -25.22
C LEU A 402 14.62 -8.46 -25.87
N PRO A 403 15.59 -8.78 -26.77
CA PRO A 403 15.62 -10.05 -27.46
C PRO A 403 16.12 -11.17 -26.54
N ILE A 404 15.32 -12.23 -26.41
CA ILE A 404 15.59 -13.38 -25.55
C ILE A 404 16.06 -14.56 -26.39
N THR A 405 17.19 -15.12 -26.03
CA THR A 405 17.77 -16.35 -26.60
C THR A 405 17.79 -17.48 -25.58
N LYS A 406 18.28 -18.65 -25.96
CA LYS A 406 18.42 -19.79 -25.03
C LYS A 406 19.46 -19.54 -23.94
N GLU A 407 20.43 -18.70 -24.20
CA GLU A 407 21.54 -18.36 -23.32
C GLU A 407 21.24 -17.16 -22.40
N THR A 408 20.14 -16.44 -22.65
CA THR A 408 19.79 -15.22 -21.91
C THR A 408 19.55 -15.49 -20.42
N PHE A 409 18.80 -16.54 -20.10
CA PHE A 409 18.42 -16.86 -18.72
C PHE A 409 18.92 -18.23 -18.26
N ASN A 410 19.36 -18.29 -17.02
CA ASN A 410 19.72 -19.50 -16.30
C ASN A 410 18.53 -19.97 -15.45
N GLY A 411 17.96 -21.14 -15.82
CA GLY A 411 16.77 -21.69 -15.13
C GLY A 411 17.01 -22.03 -13.67
N ASP A 412 18.17 -22.58 -13.32
CA ASP A 412 18.48 -22.96 -11.93
C ASP A 412 18.59 -21.74 -11.03
N LYS A 413 19.22 -20.67 -11.52
CA LYS A 413 19.30 -19.38 -10.79
C LYS A 413 17.93 -18.72 -10.68
N LEU A 414 17.08 -18.82 -11.69
CA LEU A 414 15.72 -18.30 -11.65
C LEU A 414 14.84 -19.03 -10.62
N THR A 415 15.00 -20.35 -10.52
CA THR A 415 14.25 -21.20 -9.57
C THR A 415 14.42 -20.70 -8.12
N LYS A 416 15.61 -20.25 -7.72
CA LYS A 416 15.84 -19.65 -6.40
C LYS A 416 14.84 -18.51 -6.07
N PHE A 417 14.56 -17.64 -7.05
CA PHE A 417 13.62 -16.51 -6.88
C PHE A 417 12.15 -16.94 -7.02
N GLN A 418 11.87 -18.00 -7.75
CA GLN A 418 10.53 -18.58 -7.84
C GLN A 418 10.12 -19.25 -6.53
N GLU A 419 11.02 -20.04 -5.94
CA GLU A 419 10.77 -20.75 -4.68
C GLU A 419 10.79 -19.82 -3.46
N ASN A 420 11.63 -18.77 -3.49
CA ASN A 420 11.74 -17.81 -2.40
C ASN A 420 11.38 -16.39 -2.84
N SER A 421 10.09 -16.13 -2.92
CA SER A 421 9.57 -14.81 -3.30
C SER A 421 9.92 -13.70 -2.32
N GLU A 422 10.25 -14.03 -1.06
CA GLU A 422 10.59 -13.04 -0.03
C GLU A 422 11.90 -12.30 -0.33
N ILE A 423 12.80 -12.86 -1.12
CA ILE A 423 14.04 -12.19 -1.51
C ILE A 423 13.74 -10.83 -2.16
N LEU A 424 12.96 -10.80 -3.23
CA LEU A 424 12.65 -9.56 -3.93
C LEU A 424 11.63 -8.69 -3.19
N ARG A 425 10.69 -9.29 -2.46
CA ARG A 425 9.75 -8.53 -1.63
C ARG A 425 10.46 -7.66 -0.60
N ARG A 426 11.38 -8.25 0.18
CA ARG A 426 12.17 -7.52 1.19
C ARG A 426 13.15 -6.55 0.56
N TYR A 427 13.76 -6.91 -0.56
CA TYR A 427 14.65 -6.02 -1.30
C TYR A 427 13.92 -4.75 -1.75
N PHE A 428 12.74 -4.89 -2.40
CA PHE A 428 11.99 -3.73 -2.86
C PHE A 428 11.30 -2.97 -1.72
N ALA A 429 10.94 -3.60 -0.61
CA ALA A 429 10.52 -2.89 0.60
C ALA A 429 11.65 -2.00 1.15
N LEU A 430 12.89 -2.49 1.16
CA LEU A 430 14.05 -1.69 1.53
C LEU A 430 14.30 -0.55 0.54
N TYR A 431 14.10 -0.81 -0.77
CA TYR A 431 14.22 0.22 -1.79
C TYR A 431 13.16 1.32 -1.62
N ILE A 432 11.92 0.96 -1.33
CA ILE A 432 10.84 1.92 -1.02
C ILE A 432 11.20 2.75 0.21
N SER A 433 11.67 2.13 1.30
CA SER A 433 12.11 2.86 2.50
C SER A 433 13.26 3.85 2.22
N PHE A 434 14.18 3.49 1.33
CA PHE A 434 15.20 4.43 0.85
C PHE A 434 14.58 5.60 0.06
N LEU A 435 13.63 5.33 -0.82
CA LEU A 435 12.96 6.36 -1.60
C LEU A 435 12.07 7.28 -0.74
N GLU A 436 11.43 6.78 0.31
CA GLU A 436 10.69 7.60 1.28
C GLU A 436 11.61 8.63 1.94
N GLN A 437 12.82 8.23 2.25
CA GLN A 437 13.79 9.09 2.93
C GLN A 437 14.49 10.08 1.97
N TYR A 438 14.82 9.66 0.75
CA TYR A 438 15.69 10.42 -0.15
C TYR A 438 15.00 10.87 -1.44
N GLY A 439 13.77 10.46 -1.71
CA GLY A 439 13.08 10.66 -2.99
C GLY A 439 13.02 12.11 -3.45
N THR A 440 12.80 13.07 -2.55
CA THR A 440 12.79 14.50 -2.87
C THR A 440 14.15 14.96 -3.41
N ILE A 441 15.24 14.60 -2.73
CA ILE A 441 16.61 14.95 -3.17
C ILE A 441 16.91 14.31 -4.53
N LEU A 442 16.50 13.04 -4.71
CA LEU A 442 16.69 12.33 -5.97
C LEU A 442 15.91 12.97 -7.12
N ALA A 443 14.70 13.48 -6.85
CA ALA A 443 13.89 14.20 -7.83
C ALA A 443 14.58 15.50 -8.29
N ASP A 444 15.15 16.28 -7.37
CA ASP A 444 15.85 17.53 -7.67
C ASP A 444 17.08 17.31 -8.57
N GLU A 445 17.82 16.23 -8.34
CA GLU A 445 19.00 15.90 -9.13
C GLU A 445 18.67 15.25 -10.48
N ALA A 446 17.55 14.54 -10.59
CA ALA A 446 17.19 13.72 -11.75
C ALA A 446 17.21 14.49 -13.07
N SER A 447 16.71 15.74 -13.09
CA SER A 447 16.65 16.56 -14.31
C SER A 447 18.03 16.87 -14.89
N SER A 448 19.02 17.14 -14.03
CA SER A 448 20.39 17.42 -14.47
C SER A 448 21.04 16.16 -15.07
N VAL A 449 20.97 15.04 -14.33
CA VAL A 449 21.51 13.75 -14.79
C VAL A 449 20.86 13.31 -16.10
N PHE A 450 19.55 13.50 -16.23
CA PHE A 450 18.82 13.17 -17.45
C PHE A 450 19.29 14.00 -18.66
N LYS A 451 19.49 15.30 -18.50
CA LYS A 451 19.99 16.19 -19.57
C LYS A 451 21.37 15.78 -20.05
N ASP A 452 22.28 15.45 -19.13
CA ASP A 452 23.62 15.01 -19.47
C ASP A 452 23.60 13.65 -20.18
N ALA A 453 22.77 12.71 -19.69
CA ALA A 453 22.56 11.44 -20.34
C ALA A 453 21.97 11.58 -21.75
N ARG A 454 21.01 12.48 -21.99
CA ARG A 454 20.47 12.77 -23.32
C ARG A 454 21.54 13.25 -24.30
N LYS A 455 22.42 14.14 -23.82
CA LYS A 455 23.56 14.62 -24.62
C LYS A 455 24.46 13.45 -25.00
N TYR A 456 24.76 12.57 -24.07
CA TYR A 456 25.59 11.39 -24.32
C TYR A 456 24.94 10.43 -25.33
N TYR A 457 23.70 9.98 -25.08
CA TYR A 457 23.02 8.99 -25.92
C TYR A 457 22.61 9.53 -27.29
N SER A 458 22.55 10.84 -27.49
CA SER A 458 22.35 11.45 -28.81
C SER A 458 23.46 11.14 -29.82
N ASN A 459 24.65 10.68 -29.34
CA ASN A 459 25.73 10.17 -30.18
C ASN A 459 25.51 8.70 -30.60
N ILE A 460 24.69 7.95 -29.86
CA ILE A 460 24.45 6.53 -30.13
C ILE A 460 23.24 6.36 -31.07
N THR A 461 22.19 7.14 -30.87
CA THR A 461 20.96 7.10 -31.69
C THR A 461 20.44 8.51 -31.98
N LYS A 462 19.75 8.68 -33.13
CA LYS A 462 19.06 9.93 -33.48
C LYS A 462 17.56 9.88 -33.18
N VAL A 463 17.04 8.76 -32.68
CA VAL A 463 15.66 8.57 -32.35
C VAL A 463 15.39 9.12 -30.93
N ALA A 464 14.70 10.25 -30.85
CA ALA A 464 14.51 10.98 -29.58
C ALA A 464 13.93 10.08 -28.45
N ARG A 465 12.97 9.21 -28.77
CA ARG A 465 12.37 8.30 -27.77
C ARG A 465 13.39 7.29 -27.21
N PHE A 466 14.28 6.77 -28.02
CA PHE A 466 15.33 5.85 -27.54
C PHE A 466 16.40 6.59 -26.74
N ILE A 467 16.69 7.85 -27.08
CA ILE A 467 17.52 8.72 -26.24
C ILE A 467 16.89 8.89 -24.86
N ASP A 468 15.59 9.18 -24.81
CA ASP A 468 14.86 9.38 -23.54
C ASP A 468 14.80 8.09 -22.70
N MET A 469 14.55 6.92 -23.32
CA MET A 469 14.60 5.62 -22.65
C MET A 469 15.96 5.34 -22.00
N ALA A 470 17.05 5.50 -22.80
CA ALA A 470 18.41 5.31 -22.31
C ALA A 470 18.75 6.26 -21.16
N SER A 471 18.33 7.52 -21.29
CA SER A 471 18.59 8.54 -20.28
C SER A 471 17.84 8.26 -18.97
N ALA A 472 16.59 7.80 -19.04
CA ALA A 472 15.83 7.40 -17.87
C ALA A 472 16.45 6.15 -17.18
N LEU A 473 16.91 5.16 -17.95
CA LEU A 473 17.63 4.00 -17.42
C LEU A 473 18.95 4.39 -16.75
N LYS A 474 19.67 5.40 -17.31
CA LYS A 474 20.88 5.93 -16.68
C LYS A 474 20.59 6.63 -15.35
N VAL A 475 19.54 7.46 -15.29
CA VAL A 475 19.10 8.08 -14.04
C VAL A 475 18.73 7.00 -13.03
N GLN A 476 18.01 5.96 -13.46
CA GLN A 476 17.66 4.83 -12.61
C GLN A 476 18.88 4.11 -12.05
N LEU A 477 19.91 3.91 -12.87
CA LEU A 477 21.19 3.32 -12.43
C LEU A 477 21.84 4.16 -11.33
N ASP A 478 21.90 5.49 -11.50
CA ASP A 478 22.50 6.38 -10.50
C ASP A 478 21.74 6.32 -9.16
N ILE A 479 20.42 6.20 -9.20
CA ILE A 479 19.59 6.02 -8.00
C ILE A 479 19.91 4.68 -7.31
N VAL A 480 20.07 3.61 -8.08
CA VAL A 480 20.41 2.29 -7.52
C VAL A 480 21.82 2.29 -6.91
N ILE A 481 22.77 3.02 -7.49
CA ILE A 481 24.10 3.21 -6.89
C ILE A 481 24.01 3.92 -5.53
N LYS A 482 23.20 4.97 -5.43
CA LYS A 482 22.94 5.66 -4.16
C LYS A 482 22.24 4.75 -3.15
N PHE A 483 21.31 3.92 -3.59
CA PHE A 483 20.66 2.90 -2.76
C PHE A 483 21.67 1.87 -2.25
N ALA A 484 22.59 1.41 -3.06
CA ALA A 484 23.68 0.53 -2.62
C ALA A 484 24.52 1.19 -1.51
N GLY A 485 24.89 2.46 -1.69
CA GLY A 485 25.59 3.25 -0.67
C GLY A 485 24.77 3.35 0.64
N TYR A 486 23.47 3.59 0.57
CA TYR A 486 22.57 3.56 1.74
C TYR A 486 22.57 2.20 2.44
N CYS A 487 22.76 1.12 1.71
CA CYS A 487 22.87 -0.23 2.25
C CYS A 487 24.30 -0.59 2.73
N GLY A 488 25.26 0.34 2.65
CA GLY A 488 26.65 0.10 3.04
C GLY A 488 27.47 -0.70 2.02
N ILE A 489 27.06 -0.70 0.75
CA ILE A 489 27.78 -1.36 -0.35
C ILE A 489 28.54 -0.28 -1.13
N SER A 490 29.86 -0.35 -1.12
CA SER A 490 30.74 0.68 -1.72
C SER A 490 31.35 0.28 -3.07
N ASP A 491 31.42 -1.02 -3.38
CA ASP A 491 32.08 -1.49 -4.60
C ASP A 491 31.08 -2.15 -5.57
N LEU A 492 30.66 -1.38 -6.56
CA LEU A 492 29.85 -1.81 -7.69
C LEU A 492 30.48 -1.48 -9.04
N ASN A 493 31.73 -0.98 -9.08
CA ASN A 493 32.32 -0.34 -10.26
C ASN A 493 32.26 -1.22 -11.52
N GLY A 494 32.67 -2.47 -11.46
CA GLY A 494 32.63 -3.38 -12.62
C GLY A 494 31.22 -3.70 -13.09
N VAL A 495 30.24 -3.76 -12.18
CA VAL A 495 28.84 -4.00 -12.52
C VAL A 495 28.20 -2.76 -13.15
N VAL A 496 28.51 -1.57 -12.62
CA VAL A 496 28.01 -0.29 -13.17
C VAL A 496 28.46 -0.10 -14.62
N GLU A 497 29.75 -0.31 -14.92
CA GLU A 497 30.24 -0.28 -16.29
C GLU A 497 29.53 -1.29 -17.21
N SER A 498 29.33 -2.49 -16.72
CA SER A 498 28.63 -3.54 -17.46
C SER A 498 27.17 -3.17 -17.76
N ILE A 499 26.46 -2.50 -16.82
CA ILE A 499 25.09 -2.04 -17.03
C ILE A 499 25.05 -0.87 -18.02
N LEU A 500 26.01 0.08 -17.96
CA LEU A 500 26.10 1.17 -18.94
C LEU A 500 26.27 0.63 -20.35
N LYS A 501 27.18 -0.33 -20.56
CA LYS A 501 27.36 -1.01 -21.85
C LYS A 501 26.09 -1.73 -22.31
N ALA A 502 25.34 -2.34 -21.38
CA ALA A 502 24.08 -2.97 -21.70
C ALA A 502 23.01 -1.97 -22.19
N ILE A 503 22.91 -0.79 -21.58
CA ILE A 503 22.01 0.29 -22.04
C ILE A 503 22.40 0.70 -23.47
N GLU A 504 23.67 0.97 -23.72
CA GLU A 504 24.17 1.36 -25.05
C GLU A 504 23.85 0.30 -26.12
N PHE A 505 24.17 -0.95 -25.83
CA PHE A 505 23.95 -2.07 -26.75
C PHE A 505 22.46 -2.26 -27.11
N ILE A 506 21.59 -2.30 -26.10
CA ILE A 506 20.16 -2.53 -26.32
C ILE A 506 19.54 -1.35 -27.08
N ILE A 507 19.90 -0.10 -26.75
CA ILE A 507 19.38 1.09 -27.44
C ILE A 507 19.87 1.17 -28.89
N ALA A 508 21.13 0.87 -29.15
CA ALA A 508 21.67 0.83 -30.51
C ALA A 508 20.94 -0.22 -31.37
N LYS A 509 20.70 -1.43 -30.82
CA LYS A 509 19.97 -2.51 -31.48
C LYS A 509 18.53 -2.13 -31.81
N ASN A 510 17.81 -1.53 -30.86
CA ASN A 510 16.44 -1.05 -31.07
C ASN A 510 16.39 0.07 -32.13
N SER A 511 17.39 0.97 -32.15
CA SER A 511 17.48 2.04 -33.13
C SER A 511 17.68 1.50 -34.55
N GLN A 512 18.63 0.58 -34.75
CA GLN A 512 18.89 -0.04 -36.07
C GLN A 512 17.64 -0.75 -36.61
N SER A 513 16.94 -1.50 -35.76
CA SER A 513 15.71 -2.20 -36.17
C SER A 513 14.58 -1.22 -36.54
N SER A 514 14.57 0.01 -35.98
CA SER A 514 13.58 1.05 -36.32
C SER A 514 13.81 1.64 -37.73
N ASP A 515 15.07 1.66 -38.22
CA ASP A 515 15.40 2.16 -39.54
C ASP A 515 14.96 1.21 -40.67
N MET A 516 14.91 -0.12 -40.38
CA MET A 516 14.39 -1.12 -41.31
C MET A 516 12.86 -1.01 -41.49
N LYS A 517 12.14 -0.31 -40.60
CA LYS A 517 10.69 -0.05 -40.67
C LYS A 517 10.35 1.31 -41.30
N LYS A 518 11.27 1.97 -41.98
CA LYS A 518 10.94 3.13 -42.81
C LYS A 518 10.10 2.66 -43.99
N PRO A 519 9.01 3.41 -44.35
CA PRO A 519 8.15 3.03 -45.48
C PRO A 519 8.90 3.01 -46.78
#